data_387a3111094656b78a4ac7d211db1acb
#
_entry.id   387a3111094656b78a4ac7d211db1acb
#
_cell.length_a   1.000
_cell.length_b   1.000
_cell.length_c   1.000
_cell.angle_alpha   90.00
_cell.angle_beta   90.00
_cell.angle_gamma   90.00
#
_symmetry.space_group_name_H-M   'P 1'
#
loop_
_entity.id
_entity.type
_entity.pdbx_description
1 polymer ?
#
loop_
_entity_poly.entity_id
_entity_poly.type
_entity_poly.pdbx_seq_one_letter_code
_entity_poly.pdbx_strand_id
1 'polypeptide(L)'
;FILALIITLYFCFYSSGNLFHFVDEFTHNRLRLSVEGFQNFGVHLFGQRISFSTLDIFGNFASNYNYIDSSFVQLLVIDGLIVSAFMLFALTKVMRYFVSIQKDIVLACLGIMIIHGMFDPQMLVLRYSPLILFISRLFILNEDTNIE
;
A
#
# COMPACT_ATOMS: atom_id res chain seq x y z
N PHE A 1 -2.44 9.49 0.03
CA PHE A 1 -2.93 8.13 0.34
C PHE A 1 -4.33 7.89 -0.23
N ILE A 2 -5.33 8.70 0.10
CA ILE A 2 -6.71 8.51 -0.40
C ILE A 2 -6.77 8.51 -1.93
N LEU A 3 -6.08 9.44 -2.59
CA LEU A 3 -6.03 9.49 -4.05
C LEU A 3 -5.39 8.22 -4.64
N ALA A 4 -4.30 7.75 -4.06
CA ALA A 4 -3.64 6.51 -4.50
C ALA A 4 -4.57 5.30 -4.34
N LEU A 5 -5.28 5.20 -3.21
CA LEU A 5 -6.30 4.17 -3.02
C LEU A 5 -7.41 4.25 -4.08
N ILE A 6 -7.93 5.45 -4.36
CA ILE A 6 -8.96 5.64 -5.38
C ILE A 6 -8.47 5.19 -6.76
N ILE A 7 -7.25 5.55 -7.14
CA ILE A 7 -6.64 5.14 -8.42
C ILE A 7 -6.48 3.62 -8.46
N THR A 8 -5.99 3.01 -7.38
CA THR A 8 -5.84 1.55 -7.29
C THR A 8 -7.20 0.85 -7.42
N LEU A 9 -8.23 1.33 -6.73
CA LEU A 9 -9.59 0.79 -6.84
C LEU A 9 -10.18 0.99 -8.24
N TYR A 10 -9.93 2.13 -8.86
CA TYR A 10 -10.34 2.36 -10.25
C TYR A 10 -9.83 1.24 -11.16
N PHE A 11 -8.56 0.88 -11.06
CA PHE A 11 -8.00 -0.24 -11.83
C PHE A 11 -8.61 -1.59 -11.46
N CYS A 12 -8.96 -1.82 -10.19
CA CYS A 12 -9.63 -3.05 -9.78
C CYS A 12 -11.02 -3.22 -10.43
N PHE A 13 -11.73 -2.12 -10.70
CA PHE A 13 -13.06 -2.15 -11.32
C PHE A 13 -13.01 -2.03 -12.85
N TYR A 14 -11.98 -1.38 -13.42
CA TYR A 14 -11.85 -1.10 -14.85
C TYR A 14 -10.62 -1.77 -15.47
N SER A 15 -10.49 -3.08 -15.24
CA SER A 15 -9.32 -3.88 -15.66
C SER A 15 -9.26 -4.22 -17.16
N SER A 16 -10.22 -3.77 -17.98
CA SER A 16 -10.26 -4.04 -19.44
C SER A 16 -9.88 -2.86 -20.31
N GLY A 17 -9.51 -1.72 -19.75
CA GLY A 17 -9.19 -0.50 -20.52
C GLY A 17 -7.75 -0.47 -21.02
N ASN A 18 -7.52 0.28 -22.14
CA ASN A 18 -6.17 0.47 -22.69
C ASN A 18 -5.17 1.03 -21.69
N LEU A 19 -5.64 1.92 -20.78
CA LEU A 19 -4.81 2.48 -19.72
C LEU A 19 -4.38 1.39 -18.73
N PHE A 20 -5.28 0.47 -18.38
CA PHE A 20 -4.95 -0.66 -17.52
C PHE A 20 -3.85 -1.52 -18.14
N HIS A 21 -4.01 -1.92 -19.40
CA HIS A 21 -3.01 -2.75 -20.12
C HIS A 21 -1.65 -2.05 -20.18
N PHE A 22 -1.62 -0.77 -20.47
CA PHE A 22 -0.37 0.01 -20.50
C PHE A 22 0.33 0.02 -19.14
N VAL A 23 -0.42 0.30 -18.06
CA VAL A 23 0.15 0.34 -16.70
C VAL A 23 0.55 -1.06 -16.23
N ASP A 24 -0.24 -2.10 -16.55
CA ASP A 24 0.06 -3.48 -16.17
C ASP A 24 1.33 -4.00 -16.86
N GLU A 25 1.50 -3.71 -18.13
CA GLU A 25 2.73 -4.03 -18.87
C GLU A 25 3.94 -3.29 -18.29
N PHE A 26 3.80 -1.99 -17.99
CA PHE A 26 4.85 -1.18 -17.35
C PHE A 26 5.24 -1.71 -15.98
N THR A 27 4.28 -2.23 -15.21
CA THR A 27 4.49 -2.80 -13.87
C THR A 27 4.77 -4.30 -13.87
N HIS A 28 5.05 -4.91 -15.02
CA HIS A 28 5.35 -6.33 -15.17
C HIS A 28 4.25 -7.24 -14.58
N ASN A 29 3.00 -6.98 -14.92
CA ASN A 29 1.78 -7.69 -14.51
C ASN A 29 1.45 -7.62 -12.99
N ARG A 30 2.08 -6.74 -12.23
CA ARG A 30 1.79 -6.58 -10.79
C ARG A 30 0.42 -5.99 -10.53
N LEU A 31 -0.03 -5.10 -11.41
CA LEU A 31 -1.37 -4.52 -11.30
C LEU A 31 -2.45 -5.59 -11.47
N ARG A 32 -2.28 -6.50 -12.43
CA ARG A 32 -3.20 -7.61 -12.67
C ARG A 32 -3.31 -8.53 -11.46
N LEU A 33 -2.18 -8.89 -10.83
CA LEU A 33 -2.19 -9.72 -9.61
C LEU A 33 -2.98 -9.06 -8.47
N SER A 34 -2.88 -7.74 -8.34
CA SER A 34 -3.65 -6.99 -7.35
C SER A 34 -5.15 -6.99 -7.65
N VAL A 35 -5.52 -6.85 -8.93
CA VAL A 35 -6.92 -6.92 -9.39
C VAL A 35 -7.51 -8.30 -9.17
N GLU A 36 -6.79 -9.35 -9.58
CA GLU A 36 -7.20 -10.74 -9.36
C GLU A 36 -7.38 -11.04 -7.86
N GLY A 37 -6.45 -10.59 -7.03
CA GLY A 37 -6.58 -10.72 -5.57
C GLY A 37 -7.81 -10.00 -5.01
N PHE A 38 -8.09 -8.79 -5.46
CA PHE A 38 -9.28 -8.03 -5.07
C PHE A 38 -10.58 -8.74 -5.49
N GLN A 39 -10.63 -9.25 -6.72
CA GLN A 39 -11.81 -9.91 -7.26
C GLN A 39 -12.06 -11.30 -6.63
N ASN A 40 -10.99 -12.06 -6.37
CA ASN A 40 -11.10 -13.41 -5.83
C ASN A 40 -11.43 -13.43 -4.33
N PHE A 41 -10.89 -12.49 -3.56
CA PHE A 41 -11.03 -12.51 -2.10
C PHE A 41 -12.05 -11.49 -1.58
N GLY A 42 -12.31 -10.43 -2.33
CA GLY A 42 -13.23 -9.35 -1.91
C GLY A 42 -12.73 -8.56 -0.70
N VAL A 43 -13.58 -7.65 -0.22
CA VAL A 43 -13.28 -6.80 0.95
C VAL A 43 -14.24 -7.14 2.08
N HIS A 44 -13.68 -7.39 3.27
CA HIS A 44 -14.42 -7.67 4.50
C HIS A 44 -14.24 -6.54 5.52
N LEU A 45 -15.18 -6.40 6.45
CA LEU A 45 -15.10 -5.35 7.48
C LEU A 45 -13.88 -5.53 8.39
N PHE A 46 -13.64 -6.75 8.88
CA PHE A 46 -12.59 -7.08 9.86
C PHE A 46 -11.39 -7.79 9.22
N GLY A 47 -11.33 -7.81 7.90
CA GLY A 47 -10.28 -8.55 7.17
C GLY A 47 -10.53 -10.06 7.13
N GLN A 48 -9.54 -10.77 6.57
CA GLN A 48 -9.59 -12.20 6.38
C GLN A 48 -8.20 -12.81 6.31
N ARG A 49 -8.09 -14.08 6.67
CA ARG A 49 -6.84 -14.82 6.53
C ARG A 49 -6.77 -15.42 5.12
N ILE A 50 -5.74 -15.01 4.37
CA ILE A 50 -5.48 -15.53 3.02
C ILE A 50 -4.20 -16.35 3.05
N SER A 51 -4.24 -17.52 2.42
CA SER A 51 -3.08 -18.38 2.19
C SER A 51 -2.55 -18.11 0.79
N PHE A 52 -1.40 -17.45 0.68
CA PHE A 52 -0.76 -17.22 -0.61
C PHE A 52 0.01 -18.45 -1.06
N SER A 53 -0.15 -18.79 -2.34
CA SER A 53 0.59 -19.86 -3.02
C SER A 53 1.53 -19.22 -4.04
N THR A 54 2.79 -19.07 -3.66
CA THR A 54 3.79 -18.34 -4.48
C THR A 54 4.78 -19.27 -5.16
N LEU A 55 5.34 -20.24 -4.42
CA LEU A 55 6.32 -21.17 -4.94
C LEU A 55 5.93 -22.62 -4.57
N ASP A 56 6.30 -23.55 -5.42
CA ASP A 56 6.23 -24.97 -5.13
C ASP A 56 7.42 -25.43 -4.25
N ILE A 57 7.43 -26.69 -3.87
CA ILE A 57 8.52 -27.30 -3.07
C ILE A 57 9.89 -27.28 -3.76
N PHE A 58 9.93 -27.05 -5.07
CA PHE A 58 11.16 -26.98 -5.87
C PHE A 58 11.58 -25.52 -6.17
N GLY A 59 10.86 -24.51 -5.65
CA GLY A 59 11.13 -23.10 -5.85
C GLY A 59 10.64 -22.55 -7.19
N ASN A 60 9.83 -23.29 -7.97
CA ASN A 60 9.17 -22.77 -9.15
C ASN A 60 7.86 -22.09 -8.78
N PHE A 61 7.34 -21.23 -9.65
CA PHE A 61 6.02 -20.64 -9.44
C PHE A 61 4.95 -21.74 -9.36
N ALA A 62 4.14 -21.67 -8.32
CA ALA A 62 3.03 -22.63 -8.15
C ALA A 62 2.04 -22.49 -9.32
N SER A 63 1.44 -23.61 -9.74
CA SER A 63 0.44 -23.62 -10.81
C SER A 63 -0.80 -22.79 -10.51
N ASN A 64 -1.07 -22.57 -9.21
CA ASN A 64 -2.13 -21.72 -8.68
C ASN A 64 -1.54 -20.48 -7.98
N TYR A 65 -0.53 -19.85 -8.59
CA TYR A 65 0.08 -18.63 -8.06
C TYR A 65 -0.99 -17.59 -7.76
N ASN A 66 -1.03 -17.16 -6.52
CA ASN A 66 -1.91 -16.10 -6.07
C ASN A 66 -1.15 -15.18 -5.13
N TYR A 67 -1.09 -13.92 -5.46
CA TYR A 67 -0.45 -12.89 -4.63
C TYR A 67 -1.11 -11.54 -4.89
N ILE A 68 -1.00 -10.62 -3.97
CA ILE A 68 -1.52 -9.27 -4.12
C ILE A 68 -0.32 -8.31 -4.06
N ASP A 69 0.01 -7.70 -5.18
CA ASP A 69 1.20 -6.84 -5.30
C ASP A 69 0.96 -5.37 -4.94
N SER A 70 -0.23 -5.00 -4.48
CA SER A 70 -0.50 -3.65 -4.00
C SER A 70 -0.70 -3.62 -2.49
N SER A 71 0.05 -2.78 -1.78
CA SER A 71 -0.15 -2.53 -0.34
C SER A 71 -1.56 -2.02 -0.03
N PHE A 72 -2.16 -1.23 -0.91
CA PHE A 72 -3.51 -0.71 -0.70
C PHE A 72 -4.57 -1.80 -0.85
N VAL A 73 -4.39 -2.70 -1.82
CA VAL A 73 -5.30 -3.84 -2.00
C VAL A 73 -5.09 -4.84 -0.86
N GLN A 74 -3.85 -5.12 -0.47
CA GLN A 74 -3.58 -5.98 0.70
C GLN A 74 -4.26 -5.45 1.95
N LEU A 75 -4.11 -4.16 2.23
CA LEU A 75 -4.72 -3.51 3.39
C LEU A 75 -6.24 -3.70 3.41
N LEU A 76 -6.91 -3.51 2.26
CA LEU A 76 -8.36 -3.68 2.15
C LEU A 76 -8.80 -5.14 2.27
N VAL A 77 -8.08 -6.05 1.61
CA VAL A 77 -8.48 -7.44 1.46
C VAL A 77 -8.07 -8.26 2.69
N ILE A 78 -6.86 -8.08 3.21
CA ILE A 78 -6.32 -8.86 4.32
C ILE A 78 -6.75 -8.26 5.65
N ASP A 79 -6.50 -6.94 5.86
CA ASP A 79 -6.73 -6.28 7.14
C ASP A 79 -8.17 -5.79 7.32
N GLY A 80 -8.88 -5.62 6.20
CA GLY A 80 -10.27 -5.23 6.18
C GLY A 80 -10.52 -3.72 6.20
N LEU A 81 -11.77 -3.35 5.99
CA LEU A 81 -12.18 -1.96 5.79
C LEU A 81 -11.91 -1.07 7.00
N ILE A 82 -12.15 -1.57 8.22
CA ILE A 82 -12.00 -0.79 9.46
C ILE A 82 -10.52 -0.46 9.70
N VAL A 83 -9.64 -1.45 9.60
CA VAL A 83 -8.19 -1.24 9.77
C VAL A 83 -7.65 -0.35 8.65
N SER A 84 -8.08 -0.54 7.41
CA SER A 84 -7.72 0.30 6.27
C SER A 84 -8.09 1.76 6.48
N ALA A 85 -9.32 2.02 6.93
CA ALA A 85 -9.80 3.38 7.20
C ALA A 85 -8.97 4.06 8.30
N PHE A 86 -8.68 3.33 9.39
CA PHE A 86 -7.84 3.82 10.47
C PHE A 86 -6.42 4.13 10.00
N MET A 87 -5.79 3.22 9.26
CA MET A 87 -4.43 3.41 8.73
C MET A 87 -4.35 4.58 7.76
N LEU A 88 -5.30 4.70 6.83
CA LEU A 88 -5.35 5.83 5.89
C LEU A 88 -5.57 7.17 6.61
N PHE A 89 -6.41 7.18 7.66
CA PHE A 89 -6.59 8.36 8.49
C PHE A 89 -5.29 8.75 9.20
N ALA A 90 -4.62 7.79 9.85
CA ALA A 90 -3.35 8.01 10.54
C ALA A 90 -2.27 8.56 9.60
N LEU A 91 -2.07 7.91 8.44
CA LEU A 91 -1.10 8.33 7.43
C LEU A 91 -1.43 9.73 6.87
N THR A 92 -2.71 10.05 6.69
CA THR A 92 -3.13 11.38 6.24
C THR A 92 -2.82 12.44 7.29
N LYS A 93 -3.01 12.14 8.57
CA LYS A 93 -2.63 13.05 9.68
C LYS A 93 -1.12 13.29 9.70
N VAL A 94 -0.33 12.23 9.55
CA VAL A 94 1.14 12.32 9.46
C VAL A 94 1.55 13.23 8.29
N MET A 95 0.99 13.05 7.10
CA MET A 95 1.29 13.93 5.96
C MET A 95 0.94 15.40 6.25
N ARG A 96 -0.25 15.66 6.79
CA ARG A 96 -0.67 17.03 7.13
C ARG A 96 0.27 17.69 8.13
N TYR A 97 0.74 16.92 9.13
CA TYR A 97 1.73 17.41 10.08
C TYR A 97 3.03 17.81 9.38
N PHE A 98 3.61 16.97 8.51
CA PHE A 98 4.84 17.31 7.78
C PHE A 98 4.67 18.47 6.80
N VAL A 99 3.49 18.63 6.22
CA VAL A 99 3.16 19.85 5.44
C VAL A 99 3.20 21.10 6.34
N SER A 100 2.62 21.04 7.53
CA SER A 100 2.56 22.21 8.44
C SER A 100 3.94 22.65 8.93
N ILE A 101 4.90 21.74 9.07
CA ILE A 101 6.28 22.05 9.50
C ILE A 101 7.27 22.15 8.32
N GLN A 102 6.76 22.18 7.07
CA GLN A 102 7.53 22.38 5.84
C GLN A 102 8.72 21.41 5.68
N LYS A 103 8.55 20.14 6.00
CA LYS A 103 9.57 19.11 5.82
C LYS A 103 9.46 18.46 4.42
N ASP A 104 9.85 19.21 3.38
CA ASP A 104 9.68 18.85 1.97
C ASP A 104 10.36 17.51 1.60
N ILE A 105 11.54 17.23 2.13
CA ILE A 105 12.26 15.97 1.88
C ILE A 105 11.44 14.78 2.41
N VAL A 106 10.87 14.91 3.61
CA VAL A 106 10.03 13.84 4.19
C VAL A 106 8.76 13.65 3.37
N LEU A 107 8.15 14.75 2.90
CA LEU A 107 6.97 14.70 2.03
C LEU A 107 7.29 14.04 0.69
N ALA A 108 8.43 14.34 0.09
CA ALA A 108 8.89 13.68 -1.15
C ALA A 108 9.09 12.17 -0.94
N CYS A 109 9.74 11.78 0.15
CA CYS A 109 9.91 10.36 0.50
C CYS A 109 8.56 9.65 0.72
N LEU A 110 7.62 10.29 1.42
CA LEU A 110 6.27 9.76 1.60
C LEU A 110 5.53 9.64 0.26
N GLY A 111 5.67 10.60 -0.63
CA GLY A 111 5.11 10.57 -1.98
C GLY A 111 5.63 9.37 -2.80
N ILE A 112 6.93 9.15 -2.80
CA ILE A 112 7.57 7.99 -3.46
C ILE A 112 7.05 6.68 -2.84
N MET A 113 6.96 6.62 -1.51
CA MET A 113 6.45 5.44 -0.82
C MET A 113 4.99 5.13 -1.19
N ILE A 114 4.15 6.16 -1.35
CA ILE A 114 2.75 5.99 -1.78
C ILE A 114 2.69 5.39 -3.19
N ILE A 115 3.44 5.96 -4.12
CA ILE A 115 3.48 5.48 -5.51
C ILE A 115 3.99 4.03 -5.55
N HIS A 116 5.07 3.75 -4.84
CA HIS A 116 5.61 2.40 -4.73
C HIS A 116 4.58 1.41 -4.16
N GLY A 117 3.86 1.80 -3.10
CA GLY A 117 2.84 0.97 -2.47
C GLY A 117 1.62 0.64 -3.35
N MET A 118 1.41 1.36 -4.45
CA MET A 118 0.37 0.99 -5.43
C MET A 118 0.70 -0.31 -6.17
N PHE A 119 2.00 -0.61 -6.33
CA PHE A 119 2.49 -1.72 -7.15
C PHE A 119 3.40 -2.69 -6.37
N ASP A 120 3.56 -2.48 -5.06
CA ASP A 120 4.39 -3.33 -4.21
C ASP A 120 3.76 -3.47 -2.81
N PRO A 121 3.69 -4.69 -2.26
CA PRO A 121 3.02 -4.95 -0.98
C PRO A 121 3.85 -4.52 0.23
N GLN A 122 5.08 -4.05 0.03
CA GLN A 122 6.04 -3.83 1.12
C GLN A 122 5.91 -2.48 1.81
N MET A 123 5.07 -1.56 1.31
CA MET A 123 4.94 -0.21 1.85
C MET A 123 4.62 -0.18 3.35
N LEU A 124 3.71 -1.05 3.81
CA LEU A 124 3.26 -1.10 5.20
C LEU A 124 4.01 -2.12 6.07
N VAL A 125 4.93 -2.87 5.49
CA VAL A 125 5.74 -3.84 6.23
C VAL A 125 6.96 -3.14 6.84
N LEU A 126 7.01 -3.02 8.17
CA LEU A 126 8.09 -2.35 8.91
C LEU A 126 9.50 -2.83 8.50
N ARG A 127 9.65 -4.12 8.19
CA ARG A 127 10.91 -4.72 7.77
C ARG A 127 11.47 -4.08 6.49
N TYR A 128 10.60 -3.66 5.58
CA TYR A 128 10.96 -3.11 4.26
C TYR A 128 10.75 -1.60 4.17
N SER A 129 10.07 -1.01 5.14
CA SER A 129 9.75 0.41 5.15
C SER A 129 10.26 1.11 6.41
N PRO A 130 11.60 1.25 6.58
CA PRO A 130 12.20 1.91 7.74
C PRO A 130 11.76 3.37 7.89
N LEU A 131 11.21 3.97 6.83
CA LEU A 131 10.66 5.33 6.86
C LEU A 131 9.55 5.49 7.91
N ILE A 132 8.75 4.45 8.16
CA ILE A 132 7.70 4.45 9.19
C ILE A 132 8.33 4.64 10.59
N LEU A 133 9.48 4.03 10.85
CA LEU A 133 10.22 4.20 12.11
C LEU A 133 10.85 5.60 12.21
N PHE A 134 11.35 6.15 11.11
CA PHE A 134 11.88 7.52 11.06
C PHE A 134 10.81 8.57 11.35
N ILE A 135 9.61 8.38 10.85
CA ILE A 135 8.47 9.28 11.07
C ILE A 135 8.17 9.37 12.58
N SER A 136 8.14 8.25 13.31
CA SER A 136 7.86 8.26 14.75
C SER A 136 8.91 9.05 15.54
N ARG A 137 10.19 8.93 15.16
CA ARG A 137 11.28 9.67 15.81
C ARG A 137 11.22 11.18 15.54
N LEU A 138 10.79 11.59 14.34
CA LEU A 138 10.63 13.01 14.02
C LEU A 138 9.51 13.68 14.82
N PHE A 139 8.46 12.95 15.17
CA PHE A 139 7.42 13.43 16.07
C PHE A 139 7.99 13.72 17.47
N ILE A 140 8.75 12.79 18.05
CA ILE A 140 9.34 12.92 19.40
C ILE A 140 10.30 14.11 19.45
N LEU A 141 11.20 14.24 18.47
CA LEU A 141 12.19 15.33 18.45
C LEU A 141 11.56 16.73 18.31
N ASN A 142 10.36 16.83 17.72
CA ASN A 142 9.70 18.12 17.54
C ASN A 142 8.89 18.54 18.79
N GLU A 143 8.51 17.61 19.65
CA GLU A 143 7.91 17.93 20.97
C GLU A 143 8.95 18.52 21.92
N ASP A 144 10.19 18.01 21.92
CA ASP A 144 11.26 18.49 22.78
C ASP A 144 11.70 19.93 22.43
N THR A 145 11.59 20.35 21.17
CA THR A 145 11.94 21.73 20.73
C THR A 145 10.87 22.77 21.03
N ASN A 146 9.66 22.38 21.38
CA ASN A 146 8.57 23.31 21.73
C ASN A 146 8.45 23.56 23.27
N ILE A 147 9.34 22.99 24.07
CA ILE A 147 9.36 23.12 25.54
C ILE A 147 10.40 24.16 26.03
N GLU A 148 11.24 24.67 25.12
CA GLU A 148 12.17 25.78 25.39
C GLU A 148 11.58 27.14 24.95
#